data_d6ce27e0b1347ae913eb8f09735e8212
#
_entry.id   d6ce27e0b1347ae913eb8f09735e8212
#
_cell.length_a   1.000
_cell.length_b   1.000
_cell.length_c   1.000
_cell.angle_alpha   90.00
_cell.angle_beta   90.00
_cell.angle_gamma   90.00
#
_symmetry.space_group_name_H-M   'P 1'
#
loop_
_entity.id
_entity.type
_entity.pdbx_description
1 polymer ?
#
loop_
_entity_poly.entity_id
_entity_poly.type
_entity_poly.pdbx_seq_one_letter_code
_entity_poly.pdbx_strand_id
1 'polypeptide(L)'
;SLDIKGSEYYTIYIRDIQTKKNITKEITETSGSITFSLDDKYIFYTKLDENHRGRKIYRHEIGNFTNEDELIFEEKSEAFTVSIGLSSDEKYYFINTSDHNTSEQYYFNVDEHKPKPKLIKERQRGILYSVNSWNGKFYNHTNENAEDFKIDIADNLEKPDWKTFIAAKEEVLIGGLTFLKNWIIRGETS
;
A
#
# COMPACT_ATOMS: atom_id res chain seq x y z
N SER A 1 3.62 -11.98 -12.11
CA SER A 1 5.02 -12.13 -11.67
C SER A 1 5.38 -13.59 -11.50
N LEU A 2 6.65 -13.91 -11.69
CA LEU A 2 7.16 -15.29 -11.58
C LEU A 2 8.49 -15.28 -10.82
N ASP A 3 8.66 -16.25 -9.92
CA ASP A 3 9.95 -16.62 -9.33
C ASP A 3 10.37 -17.97 -9.93
N ILE A 4 11.18 -17.93 -10.97
CA ILE A 4 11.61 -19.16 -11.70
C ILE A 4 12.70 -19.92 -10.91
N LYS A 5 13.42 -19.24 -10.01
CA LYS A 5 14.56 -19.79 -9.29
C LYS A 5 14.24 -20.25 -7.87
N GLY A 6 13.06 -19.95 -7.35
CA GLY A 6 12.71 -20.14 -5.95
C GLY A 6 13.53 -19.28 -5.01
N SER A 7 13.89 -18.07 -5.45
CA SER A 7 14.79 -17.15 -4.75
C SER A 7 14.06 -16.03 -4.03
N GLU A 8 12.71 -16.00 -4.15
CA GLU A 8 11.85 -14.90 -3.67
C GLU A 8 12.11 -13.54 -4.35
N TYR A 9 13.01 -13.48 -5.34
CA TYR A 9 13.11 -12.38 -6.28
C TYR A 9 12.18 -12.65 -7.46
N TYR A 10 11.09 -11.89 -7.52
CA TYR A 10 10.12 -12.04 -8.59
C TYR A 10 10.50 -11.18 -9.79
N THR A 11 10.17 -11.71 -10.96
CA THR A 11 10.22 -10.98 -12.22
C THR A 11 8.81 -10.70 -12.70
N ILE A 12 8.50 -9.43 -12.97
CA ILE A 12 7.22 -9.00 -13.51
C ILE A 12 7.28 -9.06 -15.05
N TYR A 13 6.26 -9.68 -15.64
CA TYR A 13 6.00 -9.72 -17.08
C TYR A 13 4.64 -9.10 -17.36
N ILE A 14 4.57 -8.16 -18.28
CA ILE A 14 3.31 -7.61 -18.76
C ILE A 14 3.03 -8.20 -20.13
N ARG A 15 1.89 -8.86 -20.28
CA ARG A 15 1.54 -9.59 -21.48
C ARG A 15 0.22 -9.08 -22.06
N ASP A 16 0.23 -8.75 -23.33
CA ASP A 16 -0.98 -8.48 -24.09
C ASP A 16 -1.78 -9.76 -24.28
N ILE A 17 -3.03 -9.76 -23.86
CA ILE A 17 -3.89 -10.96 -23.87
C ILE A 17 -4.28 -11.38 -25.29
N GLN A 18 -4.47 -10.43 -26.20
CA GLN A 18 -4.92 -10.68 -27.58
C GLN A 18 -3.77 -11.23 -28.42
N THR A 19 -2.63 -10.55 -28.40
CA THR A 19 -1.46 -10.94 -29.19
C THR A 19 -0.63 -12.04 -28.55
N LYS A 20 -0.84 -12.30 -27.26
CA LYS A 20 -0.06 -13.23 -26.41
C LYS A 20 1.43 -12.92 -26.37
N LYS A 21 1.82 -11.67 -26.62
CA LYS A 21 3.20 -11.20 -26.56
C LYS A 21 3.45 -10.39 -25.30
N ASN A 22 4.66 -10.48 -24.76
CA ASN A 22 5.10 -9.57 -23.70
C ASN A 22 5.32 -8.17 -24.32
N ILE A 23 4.80 -7.14 -23.68
CA ILE A 23 4.81 -5.75 -24.16
C ILE A 23 5.89 -4.89 -23.48
N THR A 24 6.50 -5.40 -22.42
CA THR A 24 7.62 -4.76 -21.75
C THR A 24 8.79 -5.73 -21.63
N LYS A 25 9.98 -5.19 -21.36
CA LYS A 25 11.08 -5.99 -20.83
C LYS A 25 10.77 -6.43 -19.41
N GLU A 26 11.44 -7.47 -18.98
CA GLU A 26 11.34 -8.02 -17.63
C GLU A 26 11.72 -6.98 -16.58
N ILE A 27 10.89 -6.84 -15.55
CA ILE A 27 11.19 -6.04 -14.37
C ILE A 27 11.62 -7.01 -13.27
N THR A 28 12.90 -7.05 -12.99
CA THR A 28 13.52 -8.02 -12.08
C THR A 28 13.67 -7.50 -10.66
N GLU A 29 13.98 -8.41 -9.73
CA GLU A 29 14.29 -8.10 -8.32
C GLU A 29 13.12 -7.39 -7.62
N THR A 30 11.90 -7.86 -7.85
CA THR A 30 10.69 -7.27 -7.27
C THR A 30 10.09 -8.19 -6.22
N SER A 31 9.19 -7.64 -5.38
CA SER A 31 8.37 -8.42 -4.45
C SER A 31 7.29 -9.26 -5.15
N GLY A 32 7.12 -9.09 -6.46
CA GLY A 32 6.07 -9.75 -7.22
C GLY A 32 4.70 -9.08 -7.19
N SER A 33 4.46 -8.18 -6.25
CA SER A 33 3.22 -7.41 -6.17
C SER A 33 3.24 -6.22 -7.12
N ILE A 34 2.10 -5.95 -7.75
CA ILE A 34 1.90 -4.80 -8.64
C ILE A 34 0.57 -4.13 -8.33
N THR A 35 0.52 -2.83 -8.56
CA THR A 35 -0.71 -2.04 -8.55
C THR A 35 -0.79 -1.26 -9.85
N PHE A 36 -1.89 -1.41 -10.61
CA PHE A 36 -2.11 -0.66 -11.85
C PHE A 36 -2.56 0.76 -11.58
N SER A 37 -2.19 1.69 -12.49
CA SER A 37 -2.87 2.97 -12.55
C SER A 37 -4.28 2.79 -13.13
N LEU A 38 -5.21 3.70 -12.77
CA LEU A 38 -6.60 3.60 -13.22
C LEU A 38 -6.78 3.81 -14.73
N ASP A 39 -5.80 4.43 -15.39
CA ASP A 39 -5.76 4.65 -16.83
C ASP A 39 -5.01 3.54 -17.58
N ASP A 40 -4.62 2.47 -16.90
CA ASP A 40 -3.87 1.32 -17.43
C ASP A 40 -2.54 1.65 -18.11
N LYS A 41 -1.99 2.88 -17.87
CA LYS A 41 -0.72 3.28 -18.49
C LYS A 41 0.50 2.91 -17.67
N TYR A 42 0.33 2.80 -16.37
CA TYR A 42 1.42 2.57 -15.43
C TYR A 42 1.14 1.38 -14.53
N ILE A 43 2.22 0.79 -14.05
CA ILE A 43 2.20 -0.06 -12.87
C ILE A 43 3.12 0.52 -11.79
N PHE A 44 2.72 0.34 -10.54
CA PHE A 44 3.58 0.55 -9.39
C PHE A 44 4.05 -0.80 -8.87
N TYR A 45 5.31 -0.88 -8.50
CA TYR A 45 5.90 -2.11 -7.98
C TYR A 45 6.94 -1.82 -6.91
N THR A 46 7.19 -2.80 -6.06
CA THR A 46 8.22 -2.74 -5.02
C THR A 46 9.48 -3.45 -5.50
N LYS A 47 10.60 -2.73 -5.50
CA LYS A 47 11.92 -3.30 -5.75
C LYS A 47 12.53 -3.78 -4.45
N LEU A 48 13.09 -5.00 -4.48
CA LEU A 48 13.82 -5.60 -3.36
C LEU A 48 15.28 -5.16 -3.37
N ASP A 49 15.86 -5.06 -2.20
CA ASP A 49 17.29 -4.91 -1.99
C ASP A 49 18.00 -6.29 -1.91
N GLU A 50 19.30 -6.27 -1.68
CA GLU A 50 20.14 -7.47 -1.55
C GLU A 50 19.78 -8.37 -0.36
N ASN A 51 19.00 -7.86 0.60
CA ASN A 51 18.51 -8.57 1.77
C ASN A 51 17.05 -9.04 1.58
N HIS A 52 16.53 -9.08 0.36
CA HIS A 52 15.14 -9.41 0.01
C HIS A 52 14.10 -8.49 0.65
N ARG A 53 14.47 -7.24 0.96
CA ARG A 53 13.57 -6.28 1.57
C ARG A 53 13.05 -5.30 0.54
N GLY A 54 11.75 -5.13 0.49
CA GLY A 54 11.10 -4.12 -0.34
C GLY A 54 11.34 -2.74 0.26
N ARG A 55 12.17 -1.92 -0.38
CA ARG A 55 12.58 -0.60 0.12
C ARG A 55 12.18 0.55 -0.78
N LYS A 56 11.90 0.26 -2.05
CA LYS A 56 11.64 1.28 -3.06
C LYS A 56 10.38 0.98 -3.84
N ILE A 57 9.54 1.99 -4.01
CA ILE A 57 8.39 1.94 -4.91
C ILE A 57 8.76 2.67 -6.19
N TYR A 58 8.62 1.99 -7.31
CA TYR A 58 8.78 2.54 -8.64
C TYR A 58 7.46 2.59 -9.39
N ARG A 59 7.37 3.54 -10.33
CA ARG A 59 6.33 3.62 -11.35
C ARG A 59 6.94 3.30 -12.72
N HIS A 60 6.41 2.30 -13.38
CA HIS A 60 6.80 1.88 -14.73
C HIS A 60 5.72 2.24 -15.73
N GLU A 61 6.05 2.92 -16.82
CA GLU A 61 5.15 3.14 -17.94
C GLU A 61 5.12 1.90 -18.83
N ILE A 62 3.91 1.34 -19.02
CA ILE A 62 3.73 0.09 -19.77
C ILE A 62 4.17 0.28 -21.22
N GLY A 63 5.12 -0.54 -21.66
CA GLY A 63 5.70 -0.48 -23.00
C GLY A 63 7.07 0.21 -23.07
N ASN A 64 7.49 0.91 -22.04
CA ASN A 64 8.78 1.58 -21.96
C ASN A 64 9.90 0.67 -21.42
N PHE A 65 11.09 1.22 -21.29
CA PHE A 65 12.25 0.54 -20.73
C PHE A 65 12.32 0.77 -19.22
N THR A 66 12.77 -0.23 -18.48
CA THR A 66 12.87 -0.17 -17.01
C THR A 66 13.89 0.84 -16.46
N ASN A 67 14.84 1.29 -17.27
CA ASN A 67 15.77 2.36 -16.89
C ASN A 67 15.12 3.77 -16.91
N GLU A 68 13.88 3.87 -17.37
CA GLU A 68 13.07 5.09 -17.36
C GLU A 68 12.09 5.12 -16.19
N ASP A 69 12.08 4.07 -15.36
CA ASP A 69 11.17 3.95 -14.23
C ASP A 69 11.41 5.04 -13.18
N GLU A 70 10.31 5.64 -12.74
CA GLU A 70 10.34 6.74 -11.78
C GLU A 70 10.33 6.21 -10.35
N LEU A 71 11.30 6.62 -9.53
CA LEU A 71 11.29 6.36 -8.10
C LEU A 71 10.24 7.24 -7.43
N ILE A 72 9.20 6.62 -6.85
CA ILE A 72 8.11 7.31 -6.15
C ILE A 72 8.40 7.44 -4.66
N PHE A 73 8.96 6.41 -4.05
CA PHE A 73 9.22 6.39 -2.61
C PHE A 73 10.42 5.51 -2.27
N GLU A 74 11.19 5.92 -1.26
CA GLU A 74 12.27 5.13 -0.71
C GLU A 74 12.25 5.16 0.81
N GLU A 75 12.14 3.98 1.43
CA GLU A 75 12.31 3.81 2.87
C GLU A 75 13.79 3.79 3.23
N LYS A 76 14.20 4.66 4.15
CA LYS A 76 15.61 4.79 4.57
C LYS A 76 16.01 3.81 5.67
N SER A 77 15.06 3.39 6.49
CA SER A 77 15.32 2.45 7.57
C SER A 77 15.42 1.02 7.05
N GLU A 78 16.47 0.32 7.42
CA GLU A 78 16.65 -1.11 7.07
C GLU A 78 15.69 -2.03 7.79
N ALA A 79 15.08 -1.57 8.87
CA ALA A 79 14.11 -2.36 9.63
C ALA A 79 12.73 -2.43 8.96
N PHE A 80 12.42 -1.50 8.05
CA PHE A 80 11.09 -1.35 7.47
C PHE A 80 11.04 -1.84 6.02
N THR A 81 9.89 -2.38 5.64
CA THR A 81 9.56 -2.73 4.26
C THR A 81 8.42 -1.86 3.75
N VAL A 82 8.32 -1.72 2.43
CA VAL A 82 7.30 -0.90 1.79
C VAL A 82 6.40 -1.72 0.86
N SER A 83 5.17 -1.30 0.77
CA SER A 83 4.20 -1.77 -0.23
C SER A 83 3.34 -0.61 -0.71
N ILE A 84 2.69 -0.76 -1.86
CA ILE A 84 1.73 0.21 -2.38
C ILE A 84 0.44 -0.48 -2.73
N GLY A 85 -0.69 0.20 -2.49
CA GLY A 85 -2.01 -0.29 -2.84
C GLY A 85 -2.96 0.86 -3.18
N LEU A 86 -4.04 0.52 -3.87
CA LEU A 86 -5.12 1.43 -4.21
C LEU A 86 -6.15 1.46 -3.07
N SER A 87 -6.71 2.64 -2.77
CA SER A 87 -7.82 2.76 -1.82
C SER A 87 -9.08 2.04 -2.33
N SER A 88 -9.97 1.69 -1.41
CA SER A 88 -11.20 0.96 -1.75
C SER A 88 -12.19 1.76 -2.61
N ASP A 89 -12.08 3.09 -2.61
CA ASP A 89 -12.85 3.99 -3.47
C ASP A 89 -12.07 4.49 -4.70
N GLU A 90 -10.88 3.93 -4.94
CA GLU A 90 -10.02 4.18 -6.10
C GLU A 90 -9.62 5.67 -6.27
N LYS A 91 -9.52 6.42 -5.14
CA LYS A 91 -9.15 7.84 -5.19
C LYS A 91 -7.71 8.12 -4.79
N TYR A 92 -7.10 7.19 -4.05
CA TYR A 92 -5.77 7.36 -3.47
C TYR A 92 -4.94 6.10 -3.66
N TYR A 93 -3.63 6.31 -3.84
CA TYR A 93 -2.64 5.27 -3.56
C TYR A 93 -2.12 5.46 -2.16
N PHE A 94 -2.01 4.36 -1.42
CA PHE A 94 -1.39 4.31 -0.11
C PHE A 94 -0.08 3.55 -0.18
N ILE A 95 0.99 4.17 0.32
CA ILE A 95 2.28 3.52 0.54
C ILE A 95 2.34 3.17 2.02
N ASN A 96 2.46 1.88 2.32
CA ASN A 96 2.60 1.37 3.67
C ASN A 96 4.05 1.05 3.92
N THR A 97 4.61 1.52 5.02
CA THR A 97 5.93 1.14 5.50
C THR A 97 5.81 0.60 6.91
N SER A 98 6.37 -0.57 7.17
CA SER A 98 6.20 -1.24 8.46
C SER A 98 7.33 -2.20 8.79
N ASP A 99 7.50 -2.42 10.09
CA ASP A 99 8.16 -3.57 10.68
C ASP A 99 7.12 -4.46 11.40
N HIS A 100 7.54 -5.27 12.38
CA HIS A 100 6.64 -6.18 13.10
C HIS A 100 5.61 -5.49 13.99
N ASN A 101 5.92 -4.31 14.52
CA ASN A 101 5.10 -3.66 15.54
C ASN A 101 4.91 -2.17 15.35
N THR A 102 5.39 -1.63 14.25
CA THR A 102 5.33 -0.20 13.95
C THR A 102 5.01 0.01 12.48
N SER A 103 4.10 0.91 12.19
CA SER A 103 3.78 1.27 10.81
C SER A 103 3.77 2.78 10.59
N GLU A 104 3.90 3.17 9.33
CA GLU A 104 3.76 4.51 8.82
C GLU A 104 3.13 4.45 7.43
N GLN A 105 2.33 5.43 7.09
CA GLN A 105 1.63 5.40 5.81
C GLN A 105 1.69 6.76 5.13
N TYR A 106 1.89 6.72 3.82
CA TYR A 106 1.86 7.88 2.93
C TYR A 106 0.75 7.71 1.91
N TYR A 107 0.30 8.82 1.31
CA TYR A 107 -0.73 8.80 0.27
C TYR A 107 -0.46 9.85 -0.81
N PHE A 108 -1.04 9.62 -1.98
CA PHE A 108 -1.17 10.60 -3.06
C PHE A 108 -2.44 10.30 -3.87
N ASN A 109 -2.95 11.30 -4.59
CA ASN A 109 -4.15 11.12 -5.40
C ASN A 109 -3.85 10.30 -6.66
N VAL A 110 -4.84 9.56 -7.14
CA VAL A 110 -4.70 8.70 -8.34
C VAL A 110 -4.45 9.49 -9.63
N ASP A 111 -4.87 10.75 -9.68
CA ASP A 111 -4.72 11.66 -10.82
C ASP A 111 -3.42 12.51 -10.78
N GLU A 112 -2.58 12.34 -9.77
CA GLU A 112 -1.30 13.04 -9.70
C GLU A 112 -0.31 12.52 -10.77
N HIS A 113 -0.06 13.31 -11.82
CA HIS A 113 0.91 12.95 -12.86
C HIS A 113 2.35 12.81 -12.36
N LYS A 114 2.71 13.57 -11.34
CA LYS A 114 4.00 13.50 -10.62
C LYS A 114 3.74 13.27 -9.14
N PRO A 115 3.55 12.03 -8.72
CA PRO A 115 3.18 11.71 -7.36
C PRO A 115 4.20 12.23 -6.36
N LYS A 116 3.69 12.90 -5.33
CA LYS A 116 4.47 13.32 -4.17
C LYS A 116 3.82 12.76 -2.91
N PRO A 117 4.26 11.58 -2.45
CA PRO A 117 3.68 10.95 -1.29
C PRO A 117 3.67 11.87 -0.06
N LYS A 118 2.50 12.10 0.52
CA LYS A 118 2.29 12.90 1.73
C LYS A 118 2.16 11.95 2.92
N LEU A 119 2.88 12.24 4.00
CA LEU A 119 2.79 11.49 5.24
C LEU A 119 1.42 11.70 5.89
N ILE A 120 0.79 10.61 6.37
CA ILE A 120 -0.44 10.67 7.15
C ILE A 120 -0.13 10.99 8.62
N LYS A 121 0.76 10.19 9.22
CA LYS A 121 1.20 10.33 10.60
C LYS A 121 2.57 9.72 10.77
N GLU A 122 3.46 10.39 11.50
CA GLU A 122 4.78 9.86 11.84
C GLU A 122 4.67 8.57 12.65
N ARG A 123 5.56 7.62 12.35
CA ARG A 123 5.64 6.34 13.06
C ARG A 123 5.98 6.55 14.53
N GLN A 124 5.36 5.76 15.38
CA GLN A 124 5.66 5.69 16.80
C GLN A 124 5.88 4.21 17.15
N ARG A 125 6.97 3.93 17.84
CA ARG A 125 7.31 2.55 18.20
C ARG A 125 6.16 1.87 18.95
N GLY A 126 5.76 0.69 18.47
CA GLY A 126 4.67 -0.08 19.05
C GLY A 126 3.28 0.32 18.54
N ILE A 127 3.19 1.34 17.68
CA ILE A 127 1.92 1.75 17.07
C ILE A 127 1.85 1.23 15.64
N LEU A 128 0.82 0.43 15.42
CA LEU A 128 0.38 -0.02 14.11
C LEU A 128 -0.84 0.78 13.68
N TYR A 129 -0.85 1.25 12.45
CA TYR A 129 -2.03 1.86 11.86
C TYR A 129 -2.10 1.62 10.35
N SER A 130 -3.30 1.60 9.82
CA SER A 130 -3.58 1.45 8.41
C SER A 130 -4.84 2.22 8.05
N VAL A 131 -4.70 3.18 7.14
CA VAL A 131 -5.81 4.01 6.66
C VAL A 131 -6.28 3.52 5.30
N ASN A 132 -7.59 3.53 5.10
CA ASN A 132 -8.21 3.33 3.81
C ASN A 132 -9.26 4.41 3.55
N SER A 133 -9.52 4.71 2.28
CA SER A 133 -10.57 5.64 1.84
C SER A 133 -11.77 4.88 1.30
N TRP A 134 -12.96 5.27 1.77
CA TRP A 134 -14.22 4.72 1.29
C TRP A 134 -15.38 5.71 1.50
N ASN A 135 -16.17 5.92 0.46
CA ASN A 135 -17.34 6.83 0.48
C ASN A 135 -17.03 8.24 1.02
N GLY A 136 -15.86 8.80 0.64
CA GLY A 136 -15.46 10.15 1.01
C GLY A 136 -15.04 10.30 2.48
N LYS A 137 -14.78 9.21 3.17
CA LYS A 137 -14.26 9.16 4.54
C LYS A 137 -12.99 8.32 4.57
N PHE A 138 -12.18 8.57 5.61
CA PHE A 138 -10.97 7.81 5.87
C PHE A 138 -11.13 7.01 7.14
N TYR A 139 -10.80 5.73 7.08
CA TYR A 139 -10.93 4.78 8.16
C TYR A 139 -9.54 4.33 8.58
N ASN A 140 -9.19 4.57 9.83
CA ASN A 140 -7.90 4.22 10.41
C ASN A 140 -8.07 3.06 11.39
N HIS A 141 -7.57 1.89 11.02
CA HIS A 141 -7.45 0.74 11.91
C HIS A 141 -6.13 0.83 12.66
N THR A 142 -6.17 0.94 13.99
CA THR A 142 -4.97 1.22 14.80
C THR A 142 -5.05 0.65 16.20
N ASN A 143 -3.88 0.32 16.77
CA ASN A 143 -3.74 -0.03 18.18
C ASN A 143 -3.38 1.18 19.07
N GLU A 144 -3.38 2.40 18.53
CA GLU A 144 -3.10 3.59 19.32
C GLU A 144 -4.14 3.81 20.42
N ASN A 145 -3.72 3.74 21.69
CA ASN A 145 -4.60 3.74 22.86
C ASN A 145 -5.69 2.65 22.82
N ALA A 146 -5.38 1.48 22.23
CA ALA A 146 -6.33 0.39 22.04
C ALA A 146 -5.55 -0.92 21.81
N GLU A 147 -5.25 -1.69 22.84
CA GLU A 147 -4.43 -2.91 22.75
C GLU A 147 -4.92 -3.88 21.67
N ASP A 148 -6.24 -4.13 21.63
CA ASP A 148 -6.92 -5.00 20.67
C ASP A 148 -7.45 -4.26 19.43
N PHE A 149 -6.83 -3.12 19.09
CA PHE A 149 -7.19 -2.23 18.00
C PHE A 149 -8.55 -1.54 18.15
N LYS A 150 -8.72 -0.51 17.38
CA LYS A 150 -9.94 0.25 17.17
C LYS A 150 -10.01 0.77 15.74
N ILE A 151 -11.14 1.33 15.35
CA ILE A 151 -11.25 2.02 14.06
C ILE A 151 -11.68 3.46 14.33
N ASP A 152 -10.84 4.38 13.90
CA ASP A 152 -11.14 5.80 13.88
C ASP A 152 -11.55 6.24 12.48
N ILE A 153 -12.31 7.33 12.38
CA ILE A 153 -12.79 7.91 11.12
C ILE A 153 -12.45 9.40 11.05
N ALA A 154 -12.09 9.88 9.85
CA ALA A 154 -11.86 11.30 9.58
C ALA A 154 -12.41 11.71 8.20
N ASP A 155 -12.62 13.02 8.00
CA ASP A 155 -13.11 13.59 6.75
C ASP A 155 -12.01 13.96 5.76
N ASN A 156 -10.77 14.12 6.22
CA ASN A 156 -9.61 14.45 5.38
C ASN A 156 -8.30 13.93 5.99
N LEU A 157 -7.23 13.88 5.19
CA LEU A 157 -5.90 13.44 5.63
C LEU A 157 -4.89 14.58 5.83
N GLU A 158 -5.18 15.79 5.41
CA GLU A 158 -4.23 16.90 5.57
C GLU A 158 -4.14 17.39 7.01
N LYS A 159 -5.28 17.41 7.70
CA LYS A 159 -5.40 17.70 9.13
C LYS A 159 -6.49 16.79 9.70
N PRO A 160 -6.23 15.51 9.87
CA PRO A 160 -7.25 14.57 10.26
C PRO A 160 -7.70 14.81 11.71
N ASP A 161 -8.99 15.03 11.89
CA ASP A 161 -9.67 15.02 13.21
C ASP A 161 -10.24 13.60 13.41
N TRP A 162 -9.39 12.70 13.88
CA TRP A 162 -9.76 11.31 14.09
C TRP A 162 -10.78 11.15 15.22
N LYS A 163 -11.93 10.59 14.90
CA LYS A 163 -12.98 10.25 15.85
C LYS A 163 -13.18 8.76 15.88
N THR A 164 -13.37 8.20 17.07
CA THR A 164 -13.60 6.76 17.19
C THR A 164 -14.92 6.38 16.52
N PHE A 165 -14.83 5.53 15.50
CA PHE A 165 -15.96 4.94 14.79
C PHE A 165 -16.35 3.58 15.42
N ILE A 166 -15.35 2.74 15.71
CA ILE A 166 -15.50 1.47 16.40
C ILE A 166 -14.49 1.45 17.54
N ALA A 167 -14.97 1.49 18.77
CA ALA A 167 -14.12 1.46 19.95
C ALA A 167 -13.48 0.08 20.14
N ALA A 168 -12.30 0.06 20.76
CA ALA A 168 -11.70 -1.17 21.25
C ALA A 168 -12.66 -1.86 22.23
N LYS A 169 -12.61 -3.18 22.24
CA LYS A 169 -13.41 -4.03 23.10
C LYS A 169 -12.47 -5.00 23.80
N GLU A 170 -12.59 -5.10 25.12
CA GLU A 170 -11.75 -5.96 25.93
C GLU A 170 -11.83 -7.41 25.45
N GLU A 171 -10.69 -8.07 25.33
CA GLU A 171 -10.55 -9.47 24.86
C GLU A 171 -11.12 -9.74 23.47
N VAL A 172 -11.30 -8.70 22.64
CA VAL A 172 -11.76 -8.84 21.25
C VAL A 172 -10.81 -8.09 20.33
N LEU A 173 -10.00 -8.83 19.61
CA LEU A 173 -9.14 -8.29 18.57
C LEU A 173 -10.00 -7.80 17.41
N ILE A 174 -9.97 -6.50 17.14
CA ILE A 174 -10.60 -5.91 15.96
C ILE A 174 -9.65 -6.09 14.77
N GLY A 175 -10.04 -6.95 13.83
CA GLY A 175 -9.32 -7.19 12.59
C GLY A 175 -9.52 -6.08 11.56
N GLY A 176 -8.89 -6.27 10.40
CA GLY A 176 -8.98 -5.32 9.29
C GLY A 176 -10.40 -5.17 8.75
N LEU A 177 -10.58 -4.06 8.01
CA LEU A 177 -11.83 -3.75 7.33
C LEU A 177 -11.79 -4.20 5.87
N THR A 178 -12.90 -4.75 5.39
CA THR A 178 -13.16 -4.93 3.96
C THR A 178 -14.29 -4.02 3.54
N PHE A 179 -14.02 -3.19 2.52
CA PHE A 179 -15.00 -2.23 2.01
C PHE A 179 -15.63 -2.77 0.73
N LEU A 180 -16.92 -2.86 0.72
CA LEU A 180 -17.75 -3.20 -0.43
C LEU A 180 -18.60 -1.98 -0.82
N LYS A 181 -19.24 -2.02 -1.99
CA LYS A 181 -20.02 -0.87 -2.50
C LYS A 181 -20.91 -0.20 -1.45
N ASN A 182 -21.63 -0.98 -0.64
CA ASN A 182 -22.60 -0.47 0.34
C ASN A 182 -22.38 -1.01 1.76
N TRP A 183 -21.27 -1.71 2.02
CA TRP A 183 -21.04 -2.43 3.27
C TRP A 183 -19.60 -2.31 3.71
N ILE A 184 -19.41 -2.22 5.03
CA ILE A 184 -18.12 -2.45 5.67
C ILE A 184 -18.22 -3.77 6.41
N ILE A 185 -17.28 -4.66 6.14
CA ILE A 185 -17.13 -5.92 6.85
C ILE A 185 -15.95 -5.79 7.79
N ARG A 186 -16.13 -6.15 9.04
CA ARG A 186 -15.12 -6.18 10.07
C ARG A 186 -14.93 -7.61 10.55
N GLY A 187 -13.67 -8.06 10.68
CA GLY A 187 -13.33 -9.28 11.40
C GLY A 187 -13.18 -9.01 12.89
N GLU A 188 -13.62 -9.94 13.74
CA GLU A 188 -13.34 -9.96 15.17
C GLU A 188 -12.87 -11.35 15.58
N THR A 189 -11.93 -11.41 16.54
CA THR A 189 -11.47 -12.66 17.16
C THR A 189 -11.51 -12.49 18.67
N SER A 190 -12.16 -13.40 19.36
CA SER A 190 -12.28 -13.49 20.82
C SER A 190 -11.68 -14.79 21.33
#